data_206043625fe6de9f34269239d3b81e76
#
_entry.id   206043625fe6de9f34269239d3b81e76
#
_cell.length_a   1.000
_cell.length_b   1.000
_cell.length_c   1.000
_cell.angle_alpha   90.00
_cell.angle_beta   90.00
_cell.angle_gamma   90.00
#
_symmetry.space_group_name_H-M   'P 1'
#
loop_
_entity.id
_entity.type
_entity.pdbx_description
1 polymer ?
#
loop_
_entity_poly.entity_id
_entity_poly.type
_entity_poly.pdbx_seq_one_letter_code
_entity_poly.pdbx_strand_id
1 'polypeptide(L)'
;EKMVPVLTEVGSLASGSPLKLIERILAAPSNTWAYAHLRDGAGFLGATPELLFRVRGDELETMALAGTAKPGSSVESFQNDVKEIDEHEIVVRYLTERLSQVGVVTREARELCQTSGLTHFQSRITVKLAQKADAASLVPFLHPTPAVGCLPRDDSTLDRLRDYRRQLKVPSFFGAPFGFIEPGGETTHLVVAIRGMAFEGNQVRLPSGCGIVGGSAFDHEWRELRLKREAVLRLLG
;
A
#
# COMPACT_ATOMS: atom_id res chain seq x y z
N GLU A 1 11.74 -11.26 9.48
CA GLU A 1 10.72 -10.50 10.24
C GLU A 1 10.56 -9.10 9.66
N LYS A 2 9.33 -8.57 9.67
CA LYS A 2 9.01 -7.24 9.18
C LYS A 2 7.84 -6.64 9.95
N MET A 3 7.87 -5.32 10.19
CA MET A 3 6.72 -4.57 10.74
C MET A 3 6.62 -3.23 10.02
N VAL A 4 5.39 -2.76 9.80
CA VAL A 4 5.14 -1.46 9.17
C VAL A 4 4.52 -0.50 10.19
N PRO A 5 5.34 0.24 10.96
CA PRO A 5 4.88 1.35 11.76
C PRO A 5 4.33 2.47 10.88
N VAL A 6 3.38 3.22 11.42
CA VAL A 6 2.72 4.31 10.70
C VAL A 6 2.75 5.56 11.56
N LEU A 7 3.23 6.66 11.00
CA LEU A 7 3.14 7.98 11.60
C LEU A 7 2.09 8.81 10.89
N THR A 8 1.35 9.60 11.66
CA THR A 8 0.32 10.49 11.16
C THR A 8 0.70 11.93 11.44
N GLU A 9 0.85 12.73 10.41
CA GLU A 9 0.99 14.18 10.53
C GLU A 9 -0.40 14.82 10.48
N VAL A 10 -0.64 15.81 11.34
CA VAL A 10 -1.91 16.55 11.42
C VAL A 10 -1.68 17.96 10.92
N GLY A 11 -2.55 18.42 10.04
CA GLY A 11 -2.50 19.76 9.47
C GLY A 11 -3.89 20.32 9.20
N SER A 12 -3.93 21.43 8.49
CA SER A 12 -5.18 22.07 8.07
C SER A 12 -5.13 22.39 6.59
N LEU A 13 -6.25 22.24 5.90
CA LEU A 13 -6.41 22.74 4.53
C LEU A 13 -6.48 24.27 4.58
N ALA A 14 -5.60 24.95 3.86
CA ALA A 14 -5.57 26.42 3.82
C ALA A 14 -6.83 27.02 3.20
N SER A 15 -7.38 26.41 2.18
CA SER A 15 -8.73 26.64 1.58
C SER A 15 -8.92 25.60 0.48
N GLY A 16 -10.06 24.98 0.39
CA GLY A 16 -10.34 24.09 -0.72
C GLY A 16 -11.54 23.18 -0.47
N SER A 17 -12.37 23.06 -1.49
CA SER A 17 -13.43 22.04 -1.51
C SER A 17 -12.78 20.66 -1.64
N PRO A 18 -13.25 19.64 -0.91
CA PRO A 18 -12.86 18.25 -1.14
C PRO A 18 -12.96 17.81 -2.61
N LEU A 19 -13.87 18.41 -3.38
CA LEU A 19 -14.02 18.13 -4.81
C LEU A 19 -12.78 18.52 -5.63
N LYS A 20 -12.12 19.64 -5.32
CA LYS A 20 -10.86 20.03 -5.98
C LYS A 20 -9.73 19.05 -5.69
N LEU A 21 -9.70 18.46 -4.50
CA LEU A 21 -8.73 17.44 -4.16
C LEU A 21 -8.97 16.14 -4.94
N ILE A 22 -10.24 15.78 -5.18
CA ILE A 22 -10.60 14.65 -6.04
C ILE A 22 -10.16 14.88 -7.47
N GLU A 23 -10.41 16.06 -8.05
CA GLU A 23 -9.95 16.40 -9.40
C GLU A 23 -8.44 16.23 -9.56
N ARG A 24 -7.66 16.67 -8.58
CA ARG A 24 -6.20 16.50 -8.56
C ARG A 24 -5.78 15.04 -8.48
N ILE A 25 -6.45 14.25 -7.65
CA ILE A 25 -6.17 12.82 -7.53
C ILE A 25 -6.52 12.05 -8.81
N LEU A 26 -7.60 12.43 -9.50
CA LEU A 26 -7.96 11.85 -10.80
C LEU A 26 -6.93 12.18 -11.89
N ALA A 27 -6.17 13.27 -11.73
CA ALA A 27 -5.05 13.63 -12.59
C ALA A 27 -3.71 12.96 -12.17
N ALA A 28 -3.72 12.06 -11.20
CA ALA A 28 -2.53 11.33 -10.75
C ALA A 28 -1.91 10.47 -11.87
N PRO A 29 -0.62 10.12 -11.77
CA PRO A 29 0.06 9.29 -12.77
C PRO A 29 -0.69 7.99 -13.06
N SER A 30 -0.66 7.56 -14.31
CA SER A 30 -1.39 6.39 -14.83
C SER A 30 -1.00 5.05 -14.19
N ASN A 31 0.12 4.99 -13.46
CA ASN A 31 0.57 3.84 -12.71
C ASN A 31 0.09 3.82 -11.24
N THR A 32 -0.93 4.61 -10.93
CA THR A 32 -1.59 4.64 -9.62
C THR A 32 -3.10 4.50 -9.78
N TRP A 33 -3.77 4.07 -8.72
CA TRP A 33 -5.22 4.01 -8.63
C TRP A 33 -5.73 5.11 -7.71
N ALA A 34 -6.52 6.04 -8.27
CA ALA A 34 -7.21 7.05 -7.49
C ALA A 34 -8.34 6.39 -6.67
N TYR A 35 -8.47 6.79 -5.42
CA TYR A 35 -9.55 6.34 -4.56
C TYR A 35 -10.05 7.48 -3.67
N ALA A 36 -11.34 7.49 -3.36
CA ALA A 36 -11.94 8.45 -2.46
C ALA A 36 -13.20 7.89 -1.80
N HIS A 37 -13.43 8.27 -0.55
CA HIS A 37 -14.67 8.06 0.16
C HIS A 37 -15.01 9.34 0.92
N LEU A 38 -16.19 9.89 0.66
CA LEU A 38 -16.67 11.14 1.27
C LEU A 38 -18.05 10.91 1.89
N ARG A 39 -18.21 11.40 3.10
CA ARG A 39 -19.48 11.38 3.81
C ARG A 39 -19.54 12.53 4.80
N ASP A 40 -20.60 13.34 4.75
CA ASP A 40 -20.95 14.37 5.73
C ASP A 40 -19.79 15.33 6.09
N GLY A 41 -19.04 15.78 5.08
CA GLY A 41 -17.92 16.72 5.26
C GLY A 41 -16.61 16.09 5.78
N ALA A 42 -16.59 14.77 5.94
CA ALA A 42 -15.41 14.00 6.29
C ALA A 42 -15.12 12.93 5.23
N GLY A 43 -13.91 12.40 5.22
CA GLY A 43 -13.56 11.35 4.29
C GLY A 43 -12.07 11.05 4.22
N PHE A 44 -11.73 10.26 3.22
CA PHE A 44 -10.36 10.00 2.84
C PHE A 44 -10.23 9.87 1.33
N LEU A 45 -9.05 10.17 0.83
CA LEU A 45 -8.74 10.12 -0.60
C LEU A 45 -7.24 9.93 -0.81
N GLY A 46 -6.87 9.42 -1.99
CA GLY A 46 -5.47 9.19 -2.34
C GLY A 46 -5.28 8.59 -3.71
N ALA A 47 -4.01 8.40 -4.09
CA ALA A 47 -3.59 7.68 -5.30
C ALA A 47 -2.56 6.62 -4.91
N THR A 48 -2.99 5.38 -4.84
CA THR A 48 -2.18 4.25 -4.41
C THR A 48 -1.46 3.58 -5.58
N PRO A 49 -0.19 3.20 -5.44
CA PRO A 49 0.49 2.36 -6.41
C PRO A 49 0.32 0.85 -6.14
N GLU A 50 -0.37 0.46 -5.07
CA GLU A 50 -0.39 -0.93 -4.60
C GLU A 50 -1.72 -1.62 -4.89
N LEU A 51 -1.68 -2.61 -5.79
CA LEU A 51 -2.77 -3.53 -6.04
C LEU A 51 -2.78 -4.60 -4.95
N LEU A 52 -3.87 -4.71 -4.18
CA LEU A 52 -4.04 -5.82 -3.27
C LEU A 52 -4.28 -7.11 -4.06
N PHE A 53 -5.31 -7.11 -4.89
CA PHE A 53 -5.53 -8.11 -5.94
C PHE A 53 -6.62 -7.66 -6.91
N ARG A 54 -6.54 -8.22 -8.11
CA ARG A 54 -7.60 -8.19 -9.11
C ARG A 54 -7.93 -9.64 -9.48
N VAL A 55 -9.22 -9.98 -9.50
CA VAL A 55 -9.71 -11.28 -9.97
C VAL A 55 -10.56 -11.05 -11.20
N ARG A 56 -10.39 -11.86 -12.23
CA ARG A 56 -11.21 -11.96 -13.43
C ARG A 56 -11.41 -13.43 -13.77
N GLY A 57 -12.62 -13.92 -13.53
CA GLY A 57 -12.88 -15.35 -13.69
C GLY A 57 -12.03 -16.20 -12.73
N ASP A 58 -11.12 -16.99 -13.27
CA ASP A 58 -10.18 -17.84 -12.52
C ASP A 58 -8.74 -17.30 -12.49
N GLU A 59 -8.53 -16.07 -12.95
CA GLU A 59 -7.24 -15.40 -12.88
C GLU A 59 -7.22 -14.37 -11.75
N LEU A 60 -6.22 -14.51 -10.87
CA LEU A 60 -5.90 -13.52 -9.85
C LEU A 60 -4.57 -12.86 -10.18
N GLU A 61 -4.53 -11.55 -10.11
CA GLU A 61 -3.31 -10.72 -10.21
C GLU A 61 -3.10 -9.95 -8.92
N THR A 62 -1.87 -9.90 -8.44
CA THR A 62 -1.42 -9.06 -7.32
C THR A 62 0.01 -8.59 -7.59
N MET A 63 0.58 -7.80 -6.69
CA MET A 63 1.97 -7.37 -6.76
C MET A 63 2.62 -7.32 -5.39
N ALA A 64 3.91 -7.59 -5.35
CA ALA A 64 4.77 -7.15 -4.26
C ALA A 64 5.31 -5.77 -4.62
N LEU A 65 5.05 -4.77 -3.77
CA LEU A 65 5.59 -3.41 -3.89
C LEU A 65 6.24 -3.05 -2.55
N ALA A 66 7.57 -3.06 -2.49
CA ALA A 66 8.33 -2.77 -1.28
C ALA A 66 9.78 -2.40 -1.62
N GLY A 67 10.50 -1.85 -0.64
CA GLY A 67 11.78 -1.22 -0.88
C GLY A 67 11.61 0.16 -1.50
N THR A 68 12.38 1.16 -1.02
CA THR A 68 12.29 2.55 -1.50
C THR A 68 13.67 3.11 -1.73
N ALA A 69 13.93 3.59 -2.95
CA ALA A 69 15.20 4.22 -3.29
C ALA A 69 15.47 5.48 -2.44
N LYS A 70 16.68 5.61 -1.93
CA LYS A 70 17.12 6.81 -1.23
C LYS A 70 17.20 7.98 -2.23
N PRO A 71 16.80 9.19 -1.83
CA PRO A 71 16.98 10.38 -2.68
C PRO A 71 18.43 10.54 -3.10
N GLY A 72 18.64 10.71 -4.41
CA GLY A 72 19.98 10.90 -4.97
C GLY A 72 20.81 9.63 -5.17
N SER A 73 20.31 8.44 -4.80
CA SER A 73 20.96 7.19 -5.17
C SER A 73 20.85 6.94 -6.67
N SER A 74 21.91 6.36 -7.25
CA SER A 74 21.84 5.87 -8.62
C SER A 74 20.92 4.64 -8.71
N VAL A 75 20.39 4.40 -9.89
CA VAL A 75 19.60 3.20 -10.18
C VAL A 75 20.37 1.93 -9.80
N GLU A 76 21.65 1.85 -10.19
CA GLU A 76 22.52 0.73 -9.89
C GLU A 76 22.71 0.51 -8.38
N SER A 77 22.92 1.59 -7.61
CA SER A 77 23.05 1.52 -6.15
C SER A 77 21.79 0.97 -5.51
N PHE A 78 20.60 1.39 -5.95
CA PHE A 78 19.34 0.89 -5.43
C PHE A 78 19.09 -0.56 -5.81
N GLN A 79 19.36 -0.92 -7.07
CA GLN A 79 19.20 -2.30 -7.55
C GLN A 79 20.05 -3.33 -6.79
N ASN A 80 21.15 -2.88 -6.17
CA ASN A 80 22.07 -3.70 -5.38
C ASN A 80 21.95 -3.46 -3.87
N ASP A 81 21.01 -2.65 -3.39
CA ASP A 81 20.80 -2.40 -1.96
C ASP A 81 20.16 -3.63 -1.31
N VAL A 82 20.98 -4.39 -0.57
CA VAL A 82 20.59 -5.67 0.06
C VAL A 82 19.40 -5.49 0.99
N LYS A 83 19.34 -4.41 1.78
CA LYS A 83 18.21 -4.15 2.70
C LYS A 83 16.90 -3.97 1.94
N GLU A 84 16.92 -3.20 0.88
CA GLU A 84 15.73 -2.92 0.08
C GLU A 84 15.28 -4.16 -0.71
N ILE A 85 16.24 -4.97 -1.16
CA ILE A 85 15.99 -6.26 -1.79
C ILE A 85 15.33 -7.21 -0.79
N ASP A 86 15.89 -7.36 0.39
CA ASP A 86 15.37 -8.25 1.43
C ASP A 86 13.95 -7.84 1.86
N GLU A 87 13.71 -6.53 2.00
CA GLU A 87 12.38 -6.01 2.31
C GLU A 87 11.35 -6.39 1.24
N HIS A 88 11.72 -6.27 -0.03
CA HIS A 88 10.87 -6.66 -1.16
C HIS A 88 10.62 -8.18 -1.20
N GLU A 89 11.68 -8.98 -1.07
CA GLU A 89 11.59 -10.45 -1.12
C GLU A 89 10.76 -11.04 0.04
N ILE A 90 10.71 -10.39 1.20
CA ILE A 90 9.79 -10.77 2.27
C ILE A 90 8.33 -10.71 1.79
N VAL A 91 7.95 -9.65 1.08
CA VAL A 91 6.58 -9.50 0.55
C VAL A 91 6.30 -10.51 -0.56
N VAL A 92 7.24 -10.67 -1.48
CA VAL A 92 7.12 -11.66 -2.58
C VAL A 92 6.92 -13.06 -2.02
N ARG A 93 7.77 -13.50 -1.11
CA ARG A 93 7.71 -14.83 -0.50
C ARG A 93 6.37 -15.06 0.20
N TYR A 94 5.94 -14.11 1.02
CA TYR A 94 4.63 -14.19 1.66
C TYR A 94 3.48 -14.39 0.67
N LEU A 95 3.43 -13.57 -0.39
CA LEU A 95 2.38 -13.65 -1.39
C LEU A 95 2.43 -14.96 -2.17
N THR A 96 3.60 -15.40 -2.61
CA THR A 96 3.75 -16.64 -3.39
C THR A 96 3.43 -17.88 -2.56
N GLU A 97 3.87 -17.96 -1.30
CA GLU A 97 3.57 -19.08 -0.40
C GLU A 97 2.07 -19.17 -0.06
N ARG A 98 1.41 -18.02 0.17
CA ARG A 98 -0.03 -18.00 0.43
C ARG A 98 -0.82 -18.40 -0.80
N LEU A 99 -0.53 -17.76 -1.93
CA LEU A 99 -1.28 -17.97 -3.17
C LEU A 99 -1.08 -19.34 -3.79
N SER A 100 0.05 -20.02 -3.54
CA SER A 100 0.26 -21.41 -3.95
C SER A 100 -0.73 -22.40 -3.32
N GLN A 101 -1.40 -22.02 -2.23
CA GLN A 101 -2.43 -22.82 -1.59
C GLN A 101 -3.77 -22.78 -2.33
N VAL A 102 -3.99 -21.80 -3.21
CA VAL A 102 -5.26 -21.60 -3.92
C VAL A 102 -5.13 -21.70 -5.43
N GLY A 103 -3.93 -21.87 -5.98
CA GLY A 103 -3.73 -22.03 -7.42
C GLY A 103 -2.26 -22.15 -7.85
N VAL A 104 -2.07 -22.09 -9.17
CA VAL A 104 -0.74 -22.11 -9.77
C VAL A 104 -0.22 -20.70 -9.88
N VAL A 105 0.89 -20.41 -9.21
CA VAL A 105 1.48 -19.07 -9.09
C VAL A 105 2.58 -18.88 -10.13
N THR A 106 2.55 -17.72 -10.80
CA THR A 106 3.64 -17.23 -11.66
C THR A 106 4.10 -15.88 -11.11
N ARG A 107 5.41 -15.75 -10.89
CA ARG A 107 6.06 -14.50 -10.47
C ARG A 107 6.89 -13.94 -11.62
N GLU A 108 6.70 -12.65 -11.91
CA GLU A 108 7.59 -11.91 -12.81
C GLU A 108 8.86 -11.45 -12.08
N ALA A 109 9.91 -11.18 -12.85
CA ALA A 109 11.16 -10.65 -12.32
C ALA A 109 10.92 -9.32 -11.59
N ARG A 110 11.76 -9.03 -10.59
CA ARG A 110 11.76 -7.73 -9.90
C ARG A 110 12.17 -6.63 -10.86
N GLU A 111 11.37 -5.59 -10.91
CA GLU A 111 11.59 -4.38 -11.71
C GLU A 111 11.53 -3.12 -10.86
N LEU A 112 11.93 -2.00 -11.45
CA LEU A 112 11.81 -0.67 -10.83
C LEU A 112 10.46 -0.06 -11.21
N CYS A 113 9.74 0.44 -10.21
CA CYS A 113 8.48 1.14 -10.38
C CYS A 113 8.61 2.56 -9.81
N GLN A 114 8.39 3.57 -10.66
CA GLN A 114 8.39 4.98 -10.22
C GLN A 114 6.95 5.44 -10.00
N THR A 115 6.62 5.85 -8.78
CA THR A 115 5.29 6.35 -8.42
C THR A 115 5.40 7.61 -7.57
N SER A 116 4.68 8.66 -7.92
CA SER A 116 4.63 9.92 -7.15
C SER A 116 6.00 10.49 -6.77
N GLY A 117 7.00 10.31 -7.65
CA GLY A 117 8.38 10.79 -7.43
C GLY A 117 9.23 9.91 -6.49
N LEU A 118 8.77 8.71 -6.18
CA LEU A 118 9.52 7.68 -5.45
C LEU A 118 9.76 6.48 -6.36
N THR A 119 10.90 5.80 -6.17
CA THR A 119 11.23 4.57 -6.88
C THR A 119 11.16 3.40 -5.90
N HIS A 120 10.46 2.33 -6.30
CA HIS A 120 10.26 1.11 -5.53
C HIS A 120 10.66 -0.11 -6.34
N PHE A 121 10.89 -1.25 -5.66
CA PHE A 121 10.86 -2.55 -6.31
C PHE A 121 9.44 -3.05 -6.46
N GLN A 122 9.14 -3.64 -7.61
CA GLN A 122 7.87 -4.29 -7.93
C GLN A 122 8.12 -5.68 -8.52
N SER A 123 7.31 -6.66 -8.11
CA SER A 123 7.17 -7.94 -8.80
C SER A 123 5.69 -8.22 -8.99
N ARG A 124 5.26 -8.42 -10.24
CA ARG A 124 3.91 -8.87 -10.53
C ARG A 124 3.79 -10.36 -10.24
N ILE A 125 2.65 -10.75 -9.69
CA ILE A 125 2.32 -12.13 -9.35
C ILE A 125 0.95 -12.44 -9.91
N THR A 126 0.87 -13.48 -10.72
CA THR A 126 -0.38 -13.98 -11.30
C THR A 126 -0.66 -15.40 -10.81
N VAL A 127 -1.93 -15.72 -10.66
CA VAL A 127 -2.37 -17.03 -10.17
C VAL A 127 -3.51 -17.55 -11.02
N LYS A 128 -3.36 -18.76 -11.51
CA LYS A 128 -4.48 -19.53 -12.06
C LYS A 128 -5.15 -20.25 -10.89
N LEU A 129 -6.29 -19.73 -10.45
CA LEU A 129 -7.02 -20.25 -9.31
C LEU A 129 -7.54 -21.68 -9.60
N ALA A 130 -7.38 -22.58 -8.62
CA ALA A 130 -7.91 -23.94 -8.71
C ALA A 130 -9.44 -23.96 -8.60
N GLN A 131 -10.03 -22.97 -7.93
CA GLN A 131 -11.46 -22.78 -7.76
C GLN A 131 -11.79 -21.27 -7.75
N LYS A 132 -13.02 -20.91 -8.10
CA LYS A 132 -13.50 -19.54 -7.96
C LYS A 132 -13.34 -19.08 -6.49
N ALA A 133 -12.73 -17.92 -6.30
CA ALA A 133 -12.56 -17.30 -5.00
C ALA A 133 -13.18 -15.90 -5.02
N ASP A 134 -13.86 -15.53 -3.95
CA ASP A 134 -14.50 -14.23 -3.78
C ASP A 134 -13.66 -13.30 -2.89
N ALA A 135 -14.02 -12.02 -2.86
CA ALA A 135 -13.33 -11.03 -2.05
C ALA A 135 -13.45 -11.33 -0.54
N ALA A 136 -14.54 -11.94 -0.08
CA ALA A 136 -14.76 -12.24 1.33
C ALA A 136 -13.78 -13.29 1.86
N SER A 137 -13.38 -14.24 1.00
CA SER A 137 -12.35 -15.24 1.31
C SER A 137 -10.92 -14.73 1.08
N LEU A 138 -10.68 -14.00 -0.02
CA LEU A 138 -9.34 -13.55 -0.40
C LEU A 138 -8.80 -12.41 0.48
N VAL A 139 -9.65 -11.48 0.93
CA VAL A 139 -9.21 -10.37 1.79
C VAL A 139 -8.63 -10.88 3.10
N PRO A 140 -9.30 -11.65 3.96
CA PRO A 140 -8.70 -12.14 5.20
C PRO A 140 -7.54 -13.11 4.95
N PHE A 141 -7.52 -13.78 3.81
CA PHE A 141 -6.45 -14.69 3.42
C PHE A 141 -5.14 -13.95 3.13
N LEU A 142 -5.18 -12.82 2.41
CA LEU A 142 -3.99 -12.09 1.97
C LEU A 142 -3.67 -10.86 2.84
N HIS A 143 -4.69 -10.15 3.32
CA HIS A 143 -4.53 -8.84 3.95
C HIS A 143 -4.55 -8.92 5.49
N PRO A 144 -3.71 -8.12 6.20
CA PRO A 144 -2.67 -7.25 5.64
C PRO A 144 -1.47 -8.04 5.13
N THR A 145 -0.95 -7.63 3.97
CA THR A 145 0.33 -8.12 3.47
C THR A 145 1.49 -7.56 4.30
N PRO A 146 2.71 -8.15 4.26
CA PRO A 146 3.86 -7.55 4.93
C PRO A 146 4.29 -6.19 4.38
N ALA A 147 3.73 -5.75 3.25
CA ALA A 147 3.97 -4.39 2.72
C ALA A 147 3.30 -3.29 3.56
N VAL A 148 2.20 -3.62 4.24
CA VAL A 148 1.46 -2.68 5.11
C VAL A 148 1.16 -3.26 6.50
N GLY A 149 1.58 -4.47 6.80
CA GLY A 149 1.30 -5.19 8.03
C GLY A 149 2.55 -5.58 8.80
N CYS A 150 2.64 -6.87 9.13
CA CYS A 150 3.75 -7.47 9.85
C CYS A 150 4.01 -8.91 9.37
N LEU A 151 5.20 -9.39 9.67
CA LEU A 151 5.59 -10.79 9.54
C LEU A 151 6.49 -11.17 10.73
N PRO A 152 6.20 -12.21 11.53
CA PRO A 152 5.11 -13.17 11.35
C PRO A 152 3.72 -12.52 11.39
N ARG A 153 2.78 -13.13 10.65
CA ARG A 153 1.38 -12.70 10.59
C ARG A 153 0.54 -13.62 11.46
N ASP A 154 0.77 -13.57 12.74
CA ASP A 154 -0.03 -14.23 13.78
C ASP A 154 -0.88 -13.21 14.55
N ASP A 155 -1.87 -13.70 15.30
CA ASP A 155 -2.82 -12.85 16.03
C ASP A 155 -2.11 -11.92 17.02
N SER A 156 -1.10 -12.42 17.75
CA SER A 156 -0.35 -11.61 18.71
C SER A 156 0.36 -10.43 18.06
N THR A 157 1.04 -10.66 16.94
CA THR A 157 1.77 -9.61 16.22
C THR A 157 0.82 -8.63 15.54
N LEU A 158 -0.31 -9.12 15.00
CA LEU A 158 -1.34 -8.27 14.43
C LEU A 158 -2.02 -7.38 15.50
N ASP A 159 -2.30 -7.92 16.69
CA ASP A 159 -2.91 -7.15 17.78
C ASP A 159 -1.95 -6.06 18.29
N ARG A 160 -0.66 -6.37 18.44
CA ARG A 160 0.37 -5.37 18.78
C ARG A 160 0.44 -4.26 17.73
N LEU A 161 0.37 -4.59 16.43
CA LEU A 161 0.36 -3.60 15.36
C LEU A 161 -0.90 -2.73 15.41
N ARG A 162 -2.07 -3.32 15.68
CA ARG A 162 -3.35 -2.60 15.84
C ARG A 162 -3.31 -1.64 17.02
N ASP A 163 -2.80 -2.10 18.16
CA ASP A 163 -2.67 -1.26 19.38
C ASP A 163 -1.72 -0.11 19.16
N TYR A 164 -0.59 -0.35 18.51
CA TYR A 164 0.37 0.68 18.14
C TYR A 164 -0.25 1.74 17.22
N ARG A 165 -0.97 1.31 16.18
CA ARG A 165 -1.67 2.22 15.27
C ARG A 165 -2.76 3.03 15.96
N ARG A 166 -3.46 2.41 16.91
CA ARG A 166 -4.49 3.11 17.74
C ARG A 166 -3.85 4.19 18.61
N GLN A 167 -2.74 3.89 19.30
CA GLN A 167 -1.99 4.85 20.11
C GLN A 167 -1.50 6.05 19.27
N LEU A 168 -1.03 5.81 18.06
CA LEU A 168 -0.57 6.84 17.13
C LEU A 168 -1.70 7.51 16.34
N LYS A 169 -2.96 7.22 16.66
CA LYS A 169 -4.16 7.80 16.02
C LYS A 169 -4.12 7.69 14.49
N VAL A 170 -3.62 6.57 13.98
CA VAL A 170 -3.59 6.29 12.55
C VAL A 170 -5.02 6.20 12.03
N PRO A 171 -5.38 6.92 10.94
CA PRO A 171 -6.70 6.81 10.35
C PRO A 171 -7.03 5.37 9.95
N SER A 172 -8.26 4.93 10.22
CA SER A 172 -8.68 3.53 10.01
C SER A 172 -8.62 3.07 8.56
N PHE A 173 -8.69 3.99 7.59
CA PHE A 173 -8.57 3.66 6.17
C PHE A 173 -7.15 3.27 5.77
N PHE A 174 -6.11 3.70 6.50
CA PHE A 174 -4.73 3.49 6.11
C PHE A 174 -4.40 2.01 6.00
N GLY A 175 -4.01 1.61 4.80
CA GLY A 175 -3.70 0.21 4.48
C GLY A 175 -4.93 -0.67 4.28
N ALA A 176 -6.16 -0.16 4.39
CA ALA A 176 -7.36 -0.95 4.19
C ALA A 176 -7.54 -1.39 2.72
N PRO A 177 -8.16 -2.55 2.46
CA PRO A 177 -8.63 -2.90 1.12
C PRO A 177 -9.70 -1.91 0.65
N PHE A 178 -9.55 -1.39 -0.56
CA PHE A 178 -10.51 -0.45 -1.14
C PHE A 178 -10.67 -0.73 -2.64
N GLY A 179 -11.90 -0.69 -3.15
CA GLY A 179 -12.15 -0.93 -4.56
C GLY A 179 -13.58 -1.36 -4.84
N PHE A 180 -13.78 -2.22 -5.82
CA PHE A 180 -15.12 -2.65 -6.23
C PHE A 180 -15.17 -4.14 -6.55
N ILE A 181 -16.39 -4.67 -6.46
CA ILE A 181 -16.78 -6.02 -6.88
C ILE A 181 -17.94 -5.83 -7.85
N GLU A 182 -17.81 -6.34 -9.07
CA GLU A 182 -18.89 -6.28 -10.05
C GLU A 182 -20.09 -7.17 -9.63
N PRO A 183 -21.30 -6.80 -10.01
CA PRO A 183 -22.46 -7.66 -9.81
C PRO A 183 -22.21 -9.07 -10.40
N GLY A 184 -22.46 -10.11 -9.61
CA GLY A 184 -22.13 -11.49 -9.98
C GLY A 184 -20.76 -11.99 -9.56
N GLY A 185 -19.87 -11.08 -9.11
CA GLY A 185 -18.57 -11.43 -8.53
C GLY A 185 -17.53 -11.93 -9.55
N GLU A 186 -17.76 -11.73 -10.85
CA GLU A 186 -16.82 -12.16 -11.90
C GLU A 186 -15.55 -11.31 -11.95
N THR A 187 -15.67 -10.04 -11.60
CA THR A 187 -14.54 -9.12 -11.48
C THR A 187 -14.48 -8.53 -10.07
N THR A 188 -13.32 -8.63 -9.46
CA THR A 188 -12.99 -7.94 -8.22
C THR A 188 -11.72 -7.13 -8.44
N HIS A 189 -11.70 -5.87 -8.01
CA HIS A 189 -10.52 -5.04 -8.06
C HIS A 189 -10.35 -4.32 -6.73
N LEU A 190 -9.37 -4.72 -5.95
CA LEU A 190 -9.05 -4.13 -4.65
C LEU A 190 -7.61 -3.63 -4.62
N VAL A 191 -7.44 -2.42 -4.14
CA VAL A 191 -6.14 -1.77 -3.90
C VAL A 191 -5.92 -1.61 -2.40
N VAL A 192 -4.69 -1.35 -2.00
CA VAL A 192 -4.33 -1.00 -0.63
C VAL A 192 -4.41 0.52 -0.47
N ALA A 193 -5.27 1.01 0.43
CA ALA A 193 -5.48 2.45 0.62
C ALA A 193 -4.30 3.09 1.36
N ILE A 194 -3.28 3.47 0.61
CA ILE A 194 -2.09 4.21 1.04
C ILE A 194 -1.85 5.42 0.13
N ARG A 195 -0.87 6.24 0.42
CA ARG A 195 -0.57 7.47 -0.35
C ARG A 195 -1.79 8.40 -0.44
N GLY A 196 -2.42 8.61 0.70
CA GLY A 196 -3.62 9.42 0.80
C GLY A 196 -3.69 10.20 2.11
N MET A 197 -4.78 10.90 2.29
CA MET A 197 -5.09 11.63 3.51
C MET A 197 -6.54 11.40 3.95
N ALA A 198 -6.78 11.52 5.27
CA ALA A 198 -8.11 11.71 5.82
C ALA A 198 -8.37 13.20 6.07
N PHE A 199 -9.61 13.61 6.02
CA PHE A 199 -10.02 14.96 6.36
C PHE A 199 -11.37 14.95 7.11
N GLU A 200 -11.56 15.96 7.95
CA GLU A 200 -12.81 16.25 8.67
C GLU A 200 -12.90 17.77 8.80
N GLY A 201 -13.84 18.37 8.10
CA GLY A 201 -13.85 19.83 7.90
C GLY A 201 -12.52 20.30 7.31
N ASN A 202 -11.83 21.20 7.98
CA ASN A 202 -10.51 21.72 7.57
C ASN A 202 -9.33 20.91 8.14
N GLN A 203 -9.57 19.98 9.05
CA GLN A 203 -8.51 19.15 9.61
C GLN A 203 -8.10 18.05 8.63
N VAL A 204 -6.79 17.85 8.47
CA VAL A 204 -6.25 16.77 7.66
C VAL A 204 -5.30 15.91 8.47
N ARG A 205 -5.26 14.62 8.13
CA ARG A 205 -4.34 13.64 8.69
C ARG A 205 -3.64 12.91 7.54
N LEU A 206 -2.32 12.97 7.54
CA LEU A 206 -1.45 12.38 6.52
C LEU A 206 -0.68 11.19 7.11
N PRO A 207 -1.22 9.97 7.02
CA PRO A 207 -0.51 8.79 7.47
C PRO A 207 0.58 8.36 6.47
N SER A 208 1.70 7.90 6.98
CA SER A 208 2.74 7.23 6.19
C SER A 208 3.35 6.07 6.96
N GLY A 209 3.67 4.99 6.27
CA GLY A 209 4.30 3.79 6.84
C GLY A 209 5.62 3.47 6.12
N CYS A 210 6.57 2.91 6.85
CA CYS A 210 7.79 2.32 6.30
C CYS A 210 7.96 0.90 6.80
N GLY A 211 8.61 0.04 6.02
CA GLY A 211 8.88 -1.35 6.38
C GLY A 211 10.15 -1.44 7.23
N ILE A 212 10.01 -1.81 8.50
CA ILE A 212 11.17 -2.07 9.37
C ILE A 212 11.55 -3.54 9.28
N VAL A 213 12.79 -3.79 8.91
CA VAL A 213 13.44 -5.10 8.80
C VAL A 213 14.77 -5.10 9.56
N GLY A 214 15.46 -6.23 9.65
CA GLY A 214 16.70 -6.35 10.42
C GLY A 214 17.83 -5.40 10.03
N GLY A 215 17.87 -4.89 8.81
CA GLY A 215 18.87 -3.94 8.33
C GLY A 215 18.42 -2.46 8.33
N SER A 216 17.24 -2.15 8.90
CA SER A 216 16.69 -0.78 8.90
C SER A 216 17.49 0.15 9.81
N ALA A 217 17.76 1.37 9.32
CA ALA A 217 18.38 2.46 10.07
C ALA A 217 17.36 3.57 10.30
N PHE A 218 17.27 4.07 11.54
CA PHE A 218 16.27 5.06 11.97
C PHE A 218 16.18 6.27 11.05
N ASP A 219 17.32 6.92 10.77
CA ASP A 219 17.34 8.13 9.95
C ASP A 219 16.85 7.89 8.51
N HIS A 220 17.09 6.69 7.99
CA HIS A 220 16.61 6.30 6.67
C HIS A 220 15.08 6.12 6.68
N GLU A 221 14.56 5.34 7.61
CA GLU A 221 13.13 5.08 7.72
C GLU A 221 12.34 6.35 8.05
N TRP A 222 12.88 7.22 8.91
CA TRP A 222 12.29 8.52 9.22
C TRP A 222 12.18 9.42 7.99
N ARG A 223 13.24 9.44 7.17
CA ARG A 223 13.23 10.18 5.90
C ARG A 223 12.23 9.60 4.91
N GLU A 224 12.14 8.29 4.82
CA GLU A 224 11.18 7.61 3.95
C GLU A 224 9.74 7.99 4.31
N LEU A 225 9.37 7.98 5.59
CA LEU A 225 8.06 8.42 6.06
C LEU A 225 7.74 9.85 5.60
N ARG A 226 8.70 10.76 5.71
CA ARG A 226 8.55 12.14 5.26
C ARG A 226 8.34 12.23 3.75
N LEU A 227 9.17 11.55 2.96
CA LEU A 227 9.07 11.55 1.50
C LEU A 227 7.72 11.02 1.00
N LYS A 228 7.19 10.00 1.67
CA LYS A 228 5.86 9.46 1.35
C LYS A 228 4.74 10.46 1.62
N ARG A 229 4.84 11.26 2.68
CA ARG A 229 3.87 12.35 2.95
C ARG A 229 4.01 13.50 1.95
N GLU A 230 5.25 13.92 1.68
CA GLU A 230 5.52 14.96 0.68
C GLU A 230 5.00 14.57 -0.72
N ALA A 231 5.06 13.29 -1.08
CA ALA A 231 4.49 12.79 -2.33
C ALA A 231 2.96 12.99 -2.38
N VAL A 232 2.26 12.76 -1.26
CA VAL A 232 0.81 13.04 -1.17
C VAL A 232 0.53 14.54 -1.26
N LEU A 233 1.31 15.37 -0.54
CA LEU A 233 1.14 16.82 -0.57
C LEU A 233 1.37 17.39 -1.98
N ARG A 234 2.39 16.92 -2.71
CA ARG A 234 2.62 17.34 -4.10
C ARG A 234 1.47 16.96 -5.03
N LEU A 235 0.82 15.84 -4.80
CA LEU A 235 -0.34 15.42 -5.58
C LEU A 235 -1.56 16.31 -5.32
N LEU A 236 -1.68 16.79 -4.10
CA LEU A 236 -2.81 17.60 -3.66
C LEU A 236 -2.60 19.11 -3.85
N GLY A 237 -1.37 19.58 -4.16
CA GLY A 237 -0.99 20.98 -4.42
C GLY A 237 -0.73 21.76 -3.18
#